data_e1105c93c9184a3494a330cc9cde11ca
#
_entry.id   e1105c93c9184a3494a330cc9cde11ca
#
_cell.length_a   1.000
_cell.length_b   1.000
_cell.length_c   1.000
_cell.angle_alpha   90.00
_cell.angle_beta   90.00
_cell.angle_gamma   90.00
#
_symmetry.space_group_name_H-M   'P 1'
#
loop_
_entity.id
_entity.type
_entity.pdbx_description
1 polymer ?
#
loop_
_entity_poly.entity_id
_entity_poly.type
_entity_poly.pdbx_seq_one_letter_code
_entity_poly.pdbx_strand_id
1 'polypeptide(L)'
;AASPELMNVVLGRDQYEAVMRQQKEEWAEAGFSIPVYETMTPVKADNIRRGTPGRDEELRNYIAAVEAMGRAGIPVLCYNLGQGGSRTGWVPMRGGAISSQFDYAQSNEQSREGDGEVQSEEELWDNLTWLLERIVPVAEKAGVRMGYHPNDPPISPYRGSAQIMVSADAYRRLLKIAPS
;
A
#
# COMPACT_ATOMS: atom_id res chain seq x y z
N ALA A 1 7.02 10.77 -4.16
CA ALA A 1 6.17 10.85 -2.99
C ALA A 1 5.06 11.86 -3.29
N ALA A 2 3.79 11.49 -3.02
CA ALA A 2 2.69 12.45 -3.14
C ALA A 2 2.99 13.67 -2.26
N SER A 3 2.54 14.86 -2.69
CA SER A 3 2.71 16.05 -1.86
C SER A 3 1.95 15.86 -0.54
N PRO A 4 2.46 16.40 0.58
CA PRO A 4 1.81 16.29 1.89
C PRO A 4 0.35 16.80 1.89
N GLU A 5 0.03 17.72 1.00
CA GLU A 5 -1.31 18.29 0.85
C GLU A 5 -2.32 17.28 0.30
N LEU A 6 -1.91 16.36 -0.57
CA LEU A 6 -2.77 15.30 -1.10
C LEU A 6 -2.97 14.13 -0.13
N MET A 7 -2.13 13.99 0.87
CA MET A 7 -2.22 12.91 1.85
C MET A 7 -3.43 13.02 2.81
N ASN A 8 -4.04 14.19 2.90
CA ASN A 8 -5.15 14.46 3.83
C ASN A 8 -6.47 14.82 3.14
N VAL A 9 -6.50 14.86 1.80
CA VAL A 9 -7.70 15.21 1.05
C VAL A 9 -8.47 13.93 0.70
N VAL A 10 -9.71 13.84 1.17
CA VAL A 10 -10.64 12.81 0.70
C VAL A 10 -11.11 13.21 -0.70
N LEU A 11 -10.48 12.65 -1.72
CA LEU A 11 -10.84 12.88 -3.12
C LEU A 11 -12.11 12.08 -3.50
N GLY A 12 -13.00 12.70 -4.25
CA GLY A 12 -14.02 11.96 -4.98
C GLY A 12 -13.41 11.11 -6.10
N ARG A 13 -14.09 10.04 -6.50
CA ARG A 13 -13.60 9.13 -7.57
C ARG A 13 -13.40 9.84 -8.91
N ASP A 14 -14.19 10.85 -9.18
CA ASP A 14 -14.10 11.71 -10.36
C ASP A 14 -12.85 12.60 -10.41
N GLN A 15 -12.20 12.80 -9.27
CA GLN A 15 -11.02 13.64 -9.14
C GLN A 15 -9.70 12.86 -9.31
N TYR A 16 -9.69 11.52 -9.17
CA TYR A 16 -8.46 10.72 -9.17
C TYR A 16 -7.60 10.94 -10.41
N GLU A 17 -8.19 10.89 -11.59
CA GLU A 17 -7.45 11.07 -12.83
C GLU A 17 -6.84 12.47 -12.96
N ALA A 18 -7.61 13.50 -12.65
CA ALA A 18 -7.15 14.89 -12.74
C ALA A 18 -5.94 15.13 -11.81
N VAL A 19 -6.02 14.65 -10.58
CA VAL A 19 -4.93 14.77 -9.61
C VAL A 19 -3.68 14.02 -10.06
N MET A 20 -3.83 12.80 -10.58
CA MET A 20 -2.70 12.01 -11.08
C MET A 20 -2.04 12.63 -12.30
N ARG A 21 -2.81 13.20 -13.21
CA ARG A 21 -2.29 13.94 -14.36
C ARG A 21 -1.54 15.20 -13.94
N GLN A 22 -2.12 15.98 -13.05
CA GLN A 22 -1.47 17.16 -12.49
C GLN A 22 -0.12 16.81 -11.85
N GLN A 23 -0.06 15.78 -11.03
CA GLN A 23 1.20 15.33 -10.43
C GLN A 23 2.24 14.92 -11.48
N LYS A 24 1.82 14.20 -12.53
CA LYS A 24 2.74 13.85 -13.62
C LYS A 24 3.30 15.08 -14.34
N GLU A 25 2.48 16.09 -14.58
CA GLU A 25 2.88 17.33 -15.21
C GLU A 25 3.88 18.09 -14.34
N GLU A 26 3.57 18.27 -13.05
CA GLU A 26 4.46 18.93 -12.08
C GLU A 26 5.84 18.24 -11.99
N TRP A 27 5.88 16.91 -11.97
CA TRP A 27 7.14 16.17 -11.96
C TRP A 27 7.86 16.22 -13.30
N ALA A 28 7.13 16.23 -14.42
CA ALA A 28 7.70 16.35 -15.76
C ALA A 28 8.35 17.72 -15.98
N GLU A 29 7.75 18.80 -15.46
CA GLU A 29 8.34 20.14 -15.47
C GLU A 29 9.69 20.21 -14.73
N ALA A 30 9.83 19.40 -13.68
CA ALA A 30 11.07 19.23 -12.93
C ALA A 30 12.06 18.23 -13.58
N GLY A 31 11.74 17.67 -14.75
CA GLY A 31 12.56 16.70 -15.47
C GLY A 31 12.44 15.26 -14.99
N PHE A 32 11.41 14.92 -14.23
CA PHE A 32 11.17 13.56 -13.70
C PHE A 32 9.95 12.90 -14.34
N SER A 33 9.90 11.57 -14.25
CA SER A 33 8.72 10.77 -14.59
C SER A 33 8.20 10.03 -13.35
N ILE A 34 6.93 9.64 -13.37
CA ILE A 34 6.32 8.78 -12.33
C ILE A 34 6.07 7.39 -12.92
N PRO A 35 7.05 6.47 -12.87
CA PRO A 35 6.88 5.12 -13.38
C PRO A 35 6.13 4.20 -12.40
N VAL A 36 6.10 4.56 -11.11
CA VAL A 36 5.45 3.79 -10.05
C VAL A 36 4.69 4.75 -9.15
N TYR A 37 3.46 4.42 -8.85
CA TYR A 37 2.68 5.09 -7.82
C TYR A 37 2.68 4.18 -6.58
N GLU A 38 3.36 4.61 -5.53
CA GLU A 38 3.42 3.86 -4.29
C GLU A 38 2.35 4.35 -3.33
N THR A 39 1.60 3.41 -2.79
CA THR A 39 0.53 3.65 -1.83
C THR A 39 -0.49 4.65 -2.35
N MET A 40 -1.62 4.18 -2.82
CA MET A 40 -2.70 5.07 -3.25
C MET A 40 -3.31 5.79 -2.07
N THR A 41 -2.67 6.84 -1.65
CA THR A 41 -2.98 7.57 -0.43
C THR A 41 -4.40 8.13 -0.33
N PRO A 42 -5.14 8.46 -1.41
CA PRO A 42 -6.54 8.83 -1.23
C PRO A 42 -7.47 7.62 -1.06
N VAL A 43 -6.98 6.40 -1.28
CA VAL A 43 -7.82 5.20 -1.21
C VAL A 43 -7.49 4.40 0.04
N LYS A 44 -8.42 4.41 0.98
CA LYS A 44 -8.34 3.58 2.18
C LYS A 44 -8.63 2.13 1.84
N ALA A 45 -7.94 1.20 2.50
CA ALA A 45 -8.13 -0.24 2.38
C ALA A 45 -8.20 -0.93 3.75
N ASP A 46 -8.60 -0.20 4.78
CA ASP A 46 -8.66 -0.72 6.15
C ASP A 46 -9.74 -1.79 6.31
N ASN A 47 -10.93 -1.55 5.74
CA ASN A 47 -12.01 -2.53 5.77
C ASN A 47 -11.71 -3.73 4.86
N ILE A 48 -11.04 -3.51 3.72
CA ILE A 48 -10.55 -4.60 2.87
C ILE A 48 -9.57 -5.46 3.65
N ARG A 49 -8.58 -4.85 4.29
CA ARG A 49 -7.57 -5.57 5.09
C ARG A 49 -8.19 -6.39 6.21
N ARG A 50 -9.22 -5.86 6.86
CA ARG A 50 -9.90 -6.50 7.99
C ARG A 50 -11.06 -7.43 7.60
N GLY A 51 -11.52 -7.39 6.36
CA GLY A 51 -12.72 -8.09 5.93
C GLY A 51 -14.01 -7.55 6.54
N THR A 52 -14.03 -6.29 6.97
CA THR A 52 -15.14 -5.67 7.72
C THR A 52 -16.16 -4.99 6.81
N PRO A 53 -17.37 -4.66 7.33
CA PRO A 53 -18.35 -3.87 6.60
C PRO A 53 -17.75 -2.56 6.06
N GLY A 54 -18.07 -2.24 4.80
CA GLY A 54 -17.47 -1.10 4.09
C GLY A 54 -16.37 -1.48 3.09
N ARG A 55 -15.87 -2.73 3.10
CA ARG A 55 -14.85 -3.18 2.15
C ARG A 55 -15.27 -3.07 0.68
N ASP A 56 -16.57 -3.22 0.40
CA ASP A 56 -17.08 -3.09 -0.98
C ASP A 56 -17.03 -1.64 -1.47
N GLU A 57 -17.21 -0.66 -0.59
CA GLU A 57 -17.05 0.75 -0.94
C GLU A 57 -15.57 1.09 -1.14
N GLU A 58 -14.69 0.60 -0.27
CA GLU A 58 -13.24 0.73 -0.45
C GLU A 58 -12.77 0.09 -1.76
N LEU A 59 -13.30 -1.09 -2.12
CA LEU A 59 -13.02 -1.74 -3.40
C LEU A 59 -13.46 -0.87 -4.59
N ARG A 60 -14.64 -0.28 -4.56
CA ARG A 60 -15.09 0.63 -5.62
C ARG A 60 -14.16 1.84 -5.78
N ASN A 61 -13.66 2.38 -4.68
CA ASN A 61 -12.68 3.46 -4.70
C ASN A 61 -11.35 2.98 -5.28
N TYR A 62 -10.92 1.77 -4.90
CA TYR A 62 -9.69 1.17 -5.38
C TYR A 62 -9.74 0.91 -6.89
N ILE A 63 -10.85 0.36 -7.39
CA ILE A 63 -11.10 0.16 -8.82
C ILE A 63 -11.03 1.48 -9.58
N ALA A 64 -11.76 2.51 -9.12
CA ALA A 64 -11.76 3.81 -9.76
C ALA A 64 -10.36 4.44 -9.84
N ALA A 65 -9.56 4.24 -8.79
CA ALA A 65 -8.19 4.76 -8.76
C ALA A 65 -7.25 4.00 -9.71
N VAL A 66 -7.35 2.66 -9.80
CA VAL A 66 -6.57 1.86 -10.77
C VAL A 66 -6.93 2.23 -12.22
N GLU A 67 -8.21 2.40 -12.51
CA GLU A 67 -8.65 2.86 -13.83
C GLU A 67 -8.14 4.27 -14.15
N ALA A 68 -8.17 5.17 -13.18
CA ALA A 68 -7.61 6.52 -13.32
C ALA A 68 -6.09 6.50 -13.56
N MET A 69 -5.35 5.62 -12.88
CA MET A 69 -3.92 5.41 -13.14
C MET A 69 -3.66 5.01 -14.59
N GLY A 70 -4.43 4.05 -15.11
CA GLY A 70 -4.33 3.62 -16.51
C GLY A 70 -4.57 4.79 -17.46
N ARG A 71 -5.63 5.57 -17.27
CA ARG A 71 -5.93 6.75 -18.11
C ARG A 71 -4.89 7.87 -17.95
N ALA A 72 -4.30 8.03 -16.76
CA ALA A 72 -3.20 8.97 -16.54
C ALA A 72 -1.85 8.46 -17.06
N GLY A 73 -1.77 7.20 -17.53
CA GLY A 73 -0.55 6.59 -18.04
C GLY A 73 0.50 6.37 -16.94
N ILE A 74 0.08 5.93 -15.75
CA ILE A 74 0.95 5.49 -14.66
C ILE A 74 0.95 3.96 -14.66
N PRO A 75 2.07 3.30 -15.04
CA PRO A 75 2.04 1.89 -15.40
C PRO A 75 2.12 0.90 -14.24
N VAL A 76 2.49 1.36 -13.05
CA VAL A 76 2.69 0.46 -11.90
C VAL A 76 2.08 1.04 -10.63
N LEU A 77 1.25 0.25 -9.95
CA LEU A 77 0.81 0.49 -8.58
C LEU A 77 1.61 -0.39 -7.63
N CYS A 78 2.39 0.23 -6.74
CA CYS A 78 2.98 -0.44 -5.58
C CYS A 78 2.01 -0.32 -4.41
N TYR A 79 1.54 -1.44 -3.86
CA TYR A 79 0.53 -1.46 -2.79
C TYR A 79 0.92 -2.42 -1.66
N ASN A 80 0.35 -2.22 -0.47
CA ASN A 80 0.40 -3.17 0.63
C ASN A 80 -0.93 -3.18 1.39
N LEU A 81 -1.18 -4.24 2.15
CA LEU A 81 -2.26 -4.34 3.14
C LEU A 81 -1.69 -4.51 4.56
N GLY A 82 -0.42 -4.18 4.77
CA GLY A 82 0.23 -4.26 6.06
C GLY A 82 -0.16 -3.12 7.01
N GLN A 83 0.14 -3.32 8.28
CA GLN A 83 0.14 -2.21 9.24
C GLN A 83 1.41 -1.39 9.04
N GLY A 84 1.27 -0.07 8.92
CA GLY A 84 2.39 0.84 8.84
C GLY A 84 3.03 1.13 10.20
N GLY A 85 4.15 1.86 10.22
CA GLY A 85 4.73 2.38 11.45
C GLY A 85 5.85 1.54 12.05
N SER A 86 6.74 1.04 11.21
CA SER A 86 7.88 0.21 11.62
C SER A 86 9.05 0.95 12.25
N ARG A 87 9.04 2.27 12.26
CA ARG A 87 10.20 3.06 12.72
C ARG A 87 10.25 3.14 14.24
N THR A 88 11.44 2.82 14.79
CA THR A 88 11.71 2.92 16.24
C THR A 88 12.45 4.20 16.63
N GLY A 89 13.01 4.92 15.66
CA GLY A 89 13.73 6.16 15.92
C GLY A 89 14.33 6.79 14.68
N TRP A 90 15.18 7.78 14.93
CA TRP A 90 15.91 8.52 13.91
C TRP A 90 17.39 8.57 14.30
N VAL A 91 18.26 8.35 13.33
CA VAL A 91 19.70 8.33 13.55
C VAL A 91 20.44 9.29 12.62
N PRO A 92 21.49 9.94 13.12
CA PRO A 92 22.36 10.75 12.26
C PRO A 92 23.16 9.85 11.32
N MET A 93 23.29 10.29 10.09
CA MET A 93 24.02 9.64 9.02
C MET A 93 25.16 10.55 8.51
N ARG A 94 25.94 10.03 7.55
CA ARG A 94 27.01 10.80 6.92
C ARG A 94 26.51 12.12 6.33
N GLY A 95 27.33 13.14 6.36
CA GLY A 95 27.00 14.47 5.79
C GLY A 95 25.93 15.24 6.54
N GLY A 96 25.60 14.85 7.78
CA GLY A 96 24.58 15.52 8.59
C GLY A 96 23.14 15.13 8.25
N ALA A 97 22.92 14.12 7.39
CA ALA A 97 21.59 13.61 7.11
C ALA A 97 21.01 12.89 8.33
N ILE A 98 19.68 12.89 8.42
CA ILE A 98 18.93 12.11 9.42
C ILE A 98 18.17 11.02 8.68
N SER A 99 18.28 9.76 9.14
CA SER A 99 17.55 8.63 8.60
C SER A 99 16.65 7.99 9.64
N SER A 100 15.54 7.39 9.19
CA SER A 100 14.72 6.55 10.06
C SER A 100 15.45 5.25 10.37
N GLN A 101 15.21 4.72 11.57
CA GLN A 101 15.78 3.48 12.07
C GLN A 101 14.68 2.51 12.47
N PHE A 102 14.92 1.22 12.26
CA PHE A 102 14.20 0.14 12.91
C PHE A 102 15.16 -0.66 13.79
N ASP A 103 14.79 -0.82 15.06
CA ASP A 103 15.47 -1.68 16.04
C ASP A 103 14.46 -2.68 16.60
N TYR A 104 14.72 -3.97 16.41
CA TYR A 104 13.78 -5.03 16.78
C TYR A 104 13.54 -5.09 18.30
N ALA A 105 14.58 -4.92 19.11
CA ALA A 105 14.45 -4.93 20.56
C ALA A 105 13.57 -3.78 21.04
N GLN A 106 13.83 -2.57 20.55
CA GLN A 106 13.01 -1.39 20.86
C GLN A 106 11.57 -1.52 20.35
N SER A 107 11.35 -2.17 19.18
CA SER A 107 10.02 -2.34 18.63
C SER A 107 9.12 -3.23 19.51
N ASN A 108 9.70 -4.24 20.15
CA ASN A 108 9.00 -5.11 21.09
C ASN A 108 8.61 -4.39 22.38
N GLU A 109 9.48 -3.49 22.87
CA GLU A 109 9.20 -2.66 24.05
C GLU A 109 8.12 -1.59 23.77
N GLN A 110 8.05 -1.11 22.52
CA GLN A 110 7.05 -0.14 22.06
C GLN A 110 5.71 -0.77 21.67
N SER A 111 5.58 -2.09 21.73
CA SER A 111 4.31 -2.81 21.52
C SER A 111 3.28 -2.29 22.52
N ARG A 112 2.34 -1.48 22.05
CA ARG A 112 1.26 -0.97 22.87
C ARG A 112 0.16 -2.02 22.96
N GLU A 113 -0.24 -2.35 24.17
CA GLU A 113 -1.52 -3.03 24.40
C GLU A 113 -2.62 -2.19 23.75
N GLY A 114 -3.31 -2.75 22.75
CA GLY A 114 -4.43 -2.08 22.08
C GLY A 114 -4.14 -1.49 20.69
N ASP A 115 -2.98 -1.69 20.09
CA ASP A 115 -2.68 -1.23 18.73
C ASP A 115 -3.37 -2.07 17.63
N GLY A 116 -4.69 -2.21 17.72
CA GLY A 116 -5.56 -2.78 16.70
C GLY A 116 -6.00 -4.21 16.95
N GLU A 117 -7.03 -4.62 16.22
CA GLU A 117 -7.50 -6.00 16.21
C GLU A 117 -6.39 -6.93 15.74
N VAL A 118 -6.13 -7.96 16.53
CA VAL A 118 -5.20 -9.04 16.17
C VAL A 118 -5.81 -9.82 15.01
N GLN A 119 -5.19 -9.76 13.85
CA GLN A 119 -5.57 -10.57 12.69
C GLN A 119 -4.66 -11.79 12.59
N SER A 120 -5.25 -12.94 12.28
CA SER A 120 -4.52 -14.15 11.95
C SER A 120 -3.91 -14.07 10.54
N GLU A 121 -2.92 -14.92 10.29
CA GLU A 121 -2.34 -15.05 8.96
C GLU A 121 -3.38 -15.50 7.92
N GLU A 122 -4.29 -16.40 8.31
CA GLU A 122 -5.35 -16.93 7.44
C GLU A 122 -6.32 -15.83 7.02
N GLU A 123 -6.82 -15.03 7.97
CA GLU A 123 -7.70 -13.90 7.67
C GLU A 123 -7.05 -12.87 6.73
N LEU A 124 -5.77 -12.60 6.92
CA LEU A 124 -5.04 -11.68 6.04
C LEU A 124 -4.90 -12.24 4.61
N TRP A 125 -4.62 -13.54 4.47
CA TRP A 125 -4.57 -14.19 3.16
C TRP A 125 -5.93 -14.23 2.48
N ASP A 126 -7.01 -14.50 3.21
CA ASP A 126 -8.38 -14.50 2.69
C ASP A 126 -8.79 -13.11 2.21
N ASN A 127 -8.50 -12.08 2.99
CA ASN A 127 -8.80 -10.70 2.62
C ASN A 127 -7.96 -10.23 1.43
N LEU A 128 -6.70 -10.60 1.36
CA LEU A 128 -5.85 -10.33 0.20
C LEU A 128 -6.33 -11.06 -1.05
N THR A 129 -6.70 -12.33 -0.93
CA THR A 129 -7.27 -13.12 -2.02
C THR A 129 -8.55 -12.47 -2.54
N TRP A 130 -9.45 -12.10 -1.63
CA TRP A 130 -10.70 -11.41 -1.96
C TRP A 130 -10.47 -10.11 -2.76
N LEU A 131 -9.45 -9.33 -2.40
CA LEU A 131 -9.07 -8.12 -3.14
C LEU A 131 -8.52 -8.47 -4.51
N LEU A 132 -7.52 -9.37 -4.58
CA LEU A 132 -6.79 -9.64 -5.82
C LEU A 132 -7.67 -10.25 -6.91
N GLU A 133 -8.55 -11.16 -6.58
CA GLU A 133 -9.51 -11.73 -7.53
C GLU A 133 -10.41 -10.67 -8.20
N ARG A 134 -10.60 -9.53 -7.55
CA ARG A 134 -11.47 -8.44 -8.02
C ARG A 134 -10.72 -7.30 -8.70
N ILE A 135 -9.51 -7.01 -8.23
CA ILE A 135 -8.76 -5.85 -8.73
C ILE A 135 -7.79 -6.19 -9.86
N VAL A 136 -7.22 -7.40 -9.89
CA VAL A 136 -6.26 -7.79 -10.93
C VAL A 136 -6.86 -7.72 -12.33
N PRO A 137 -8.07 -8.24 -12.59
CA PRO A 137 -8.69 -8.11 -13.92
C PRO A 137 -8.93 -6.65 -14.34
N VAL A 138 -9.19 -5.77 -13.38
CA VAL A 138 -9.35 -4.33 -13.64
C VAL A 138 -8.00 -3.69 -13.99
N ALA A 139 -6.96 -4.03 -13.24
CA ALA A 139 -5.61 -3.54 -13.46
C ALA A 139 -5.07 -3.96 -14.84
N GLU A 140 -5.27 -5.22 -15.21
CA GLU A 140 -4.92 -5.72 -16.55
C GLU A 140 -5.61 -4.93 -17.67
N LYS A 141 -6.93 -4.74 -17.55
CA LYS A 141 -7.71 -3.96 -18.51
C LYS A 141 -7.26 -2.50 -18.58
N ALA A 142 -6.83 -1.94 -17.46
CA ALA A 142 -6.32 -0.57 -17.37
C ALA A 142 -4.85 -0.44 -17.83
N GLY A 143 -4.15 -1.55 -18.10
CA GLY A 143 -2.73 -1.56 -18.41
C GLY A 143 -1.84 -1.21 -17.21
N VAL A 144 -2.31 -1.46 -15.99
CA VAL A 144 -1.60 -1.18 -14.74
C VAL A 144 -1.10 -2.49 -14.13
N ARG A 145 0.20 -2.59 -13.89
CA ARG A 145 0.80 -3.71 -13.17
C ARG A 145 0.71 -3.46 -11.66
N MET A 146 0.34 -4.49 -10.91
CA MET A 146 0.27 -4.42 -9.46
C MET A 146 1.51 -5.07 -8.83
N GLY A 147 2.24 -4.31 -8.02
CA GLY A 147 3.39 -4.77 -7.25
C GLY A 147 3.08 -4.72 -5.75
N TYR A 148 3.18 -5.84 -5.06
CA TYR A 148 3.00 -5.88 -3.61
C TYR A 148 4.29 -5.43 -2.91
N HIS A 149 4.20 -4.40 -2.07
CA HIS A 149 5.30 -3.98 -1.19
C HIS A 149 5.44 -4.98 -0.03
N PRO A 150 6.65 -5.50 0.28
CA PRO A 150 6.84 -6.39 1.44
C PRO A 150 6.43 -5.70 2.74
N ASN A 151 6.08 -6.50 3.74
CA ASN A 151 5.91 -5.95 5.08
C ASN A 151 7.25 -5.36 5.56
N ASP A 152 7.19 -4.21 6.19
CA ASP A 152 8.33 -3.51 6.76
C ASP A 152 8.04 -3.18 8.24
N PRO A 153 8.70 -3.88 9.18
CA PRO A 153 9.71 -4.92 8.99
C PRO A 153 9.14 -6.27 8.50
N PRO A 154 9.97 -7.12 7.82
CA PRO A 154 9.54 -8.42 7.32
C PRO A 154 9.57 -9.50 8.41
N ILE A 155 8.83 -9.28 9.49
CA ILE A 155 8.70 -10.17 10.64
C ILE A 155 7.23 -10.46 10.94
N SER A 156 6.93 -11.63 11.50
CA SER A 156 5.56 -12.02 11.93
C SER A 156 5.64 -12.88 13.19
N PRO A 157 4.82 -12.62 14.22
CA PRO A 157 3.91 -11.47 14.34
C PRO A 157 4.67 -10.16 14.56
N TYR A 158 4.06 -9.04 14.21
CA TYR A 158 4.56 -7.72 14.53
C TYR A 158 3.48 -6.93 15.29
N ARG A 159 3.84 -6.42 16.48
CA ARG A 159 2.90 -5.73 17.38
C ARG A 159 1.61 -6.53 17.63
N GLY A 160 1.75 -7.84 17.84
CA GLY A 160 0.63 -8.75 18.14
C GLY A 160 -0.20 -9.17 16.92
N SER A 161 -0.01 -8.60 15.74
CA SER A 161 -0.73 -8.97 14.52
C SER A 161 0.15 -9.77 13.57
N ALA A 162 -0.43 -10.72 12.85
CA ALA A 162 0.28 -11.44 11.81
C ALA A 162 0.68 -10.52 10.65
N GLN A 163 1.76 -10.85 9.97
CA GLN A 163 2.17 -10.25 8.70
C GLN A 163 2.42 -11.37 7.69
N ILE A 164 1.93 -11.22 6.46
CA ILE A 164 1.95 -12.28 5.46
C ILE A 164 3.01 -12.12 4.38
N MET A 165 3.44 -10.89 4.08
CA MET A 165 4.42 -10.64 3.01
C MET A 165 5.83 -10.46 3.58
N VAL A 166 6.31 -11.50 4.27
CA VAL A 166 7.59 -11.50 5.01
C VAL A 166 8.64 -12.44 4.40
N SER A 167 8.34 -13.14 3.30
CA SER A 167 9.23 -14.12 2.71
C SER A 167 9.04 -14.28 1.21
N ALA A 168 10.02 -14.87 0.52
CA ALA A 168 9.91 -15.22 -0.90
C ALA A 168 8.78 -16.24 -1.17
N ASP A 169 8.48 -17.13 -0.22
CA ASP A 169 7.40 -18.11 -0.36
C ASP A 169 6.03 -17.44 -0.29
N ALA A 170 5.88 -16.38 0.50
CA ALA A 170 4.70 -15.53 0.50
C ALA A 170 4.43 -14.93 -0.90
N TYR A 171 5.47 -14.42 -1.56
CA TYR A 171 5.34 -13.93 -2.94
C TYR A 171 4.99 -15.05 -3.93
N ARG A 172 5.54 -16.25 -3.78
CA ARG A 172 5.15 -17.40 -4.61
C ARG A 172 3.68 -17.80 -4.41
N ARG A 173 3.16 -17.66 -3.18
CA ARG A 173 1.74 -17.85 -2.88
C ARG A 173 0.90 -16.75 -3.52
N LEU A 174 1.29 -15.49 -3.35
CA LEU A 174 0.61 -14.32 -3.92
C LEU A 174 0.39 -14.47 -5.43
N LEU A 175 1.44 -14.81 -6.18
CA LEU A 175 1.42 -14.94 -7.64
C LEU A 175 0.50 -16.07 -8.16
N LYS A 176 0.02 -16.96 -7.29
CA LYS A 176 -0.92 -18.03 -7.64
C LYS A 176 -2.38 -17.63 -7.45
N ILE A 177 -2.66 -16.52 -6.74
CA ILE A 177 -4.03 -16.11 -6.40
C ILE A 177 -4.78 -15.63 -7.63
N ALA A 178 -4.17 -14.74 -8.39
CA ALA A 178 -4.74 -14.20 -9.62
C ALA A 178 -3.64 -14.16 -10.69
N PRO A 179 -3.36 -15.29 -11.35
CA PRO A 179 -2.37 -15.35 -12.40
C PRO A 179 -2.85 -14.55 -13.62
N SER A 180 -2.02 -13.62 -14.08
CA SER A 180 -2.22 -12.76 -15.26
C SER A 180 -1.23 -13.12 -16.36
#